data_17fa002ec7fcbdbdb21630532a6767be
#
_entry.id   17fa002ec7fcbdbdb21630532a6767be
#
_cell.length_a   1.000
_cell.length_b   1.000
_cell.length_c   1.000
_cell.angle_alpha   90.00
_cell.angle_beta   90.00
_cell.angle_gamma   90.00
#
_symmetry.space_group_name_H-M   'P 1'
#
loop_
_entity.id
_entity.type
_entity.pdbx_description
1 polymer ?
#
loop_
_entity_poly.entity_id
_entity_poly.type
_entity_poly.pdbx_seq_one_letter_code
_entity_poly.pdbx_strand_id
1 'polypeptide(L)'
;MKFWNKRIVRKRRKVIFRPPYSYDYTFKIMLLGEPGVEKTALAQKFCLDIFSPSEKLPVGVDFYVKTVELQGKKIKLQIWDIGGDERFRFLTPIYCNGANAAMILFDITNSQSLNQISELTNILREKKSDIPIILIGSKMEIKEFRELQRERGIEIAKKYNLSSYSEISTKTGQNVENSFIDLTEILLSQ
;
A
#
# COMPACT_ATOMS: atom_id res chain seq x y z
N MET A 1 33.83 63.94 -9.71
CA MET A 1 33.50 62.70 -10.40
C MET A 1 33.40 61.62 -9.36
N LYS A 2 32.18 61.19 -8.97
CA LYS A 2 31.95 60.10 -7.98
C LYS A 2 31.55 58.86 -8.74
N PHE A 3 32.39 57.83 -8.76
CA PHE A 3 32.08 56.52 -9.33
C PHE A 3 31.26 55.69 -8.34
N TRP A 4 30.08 55.32 -8.75
CA TRP A 4 29.18 54.45 -8.04
C TRP A 4 29.61 52.97 -8.21
N ASN A 5 30.09 52.36 -7.12
CA ASN A 5 30.30 50.88 -7.06
C ASN A 5 28.97 50.21 -6.72
N LYS A 6 28.24 49.76 -7.74
CA LYS A 6 27.12 48.84 -7.54
C LYS A 6 27.68 47.42 -7.28
N ARG A 7 27.74 47.02 -6.01
CA ARG A 7 27.96 45.62 -5.66
C ARG A 7 26.75 44.81 -6.13
N ILE A 8 26.90 44.02 -7.20
CA ILE A 8 25.94 42.99 -7.62
C ILE A 8 26.02 41.85 -6.62
N VAL A 9 25.08 41.79 -5.70
CA VAL A 9 24.90 40.63 -4.80
C VAL A 9 24.31 39.50 -5.64
N ARG A 10 25.16 38.64 -6.22
CA ARG A 10 24.73 37.41 -6.83
C ARG A 10 24.21 36.48 -5.72
N LYS A 11 22.87 36.31 -5.59
CA LYS A 11 22.28 35.25 -4.83
C LYS A 11 22.84 33.89 -5.35
N ARG A 12 23.73 33.28 -4.57
CA ARG A 12 24.21 31.95 -4.88
C ARG A 12 23.00 30.99 -4.83
N ARG A 13 22.55 30.53 -5.99
CA ARG A 13 21.62 29.39 -6.03
C ARG A 13 22.38 28.20 -5.38
N LYS A 14 21.87 27.73 -4.25
CA LYS A 14 22.34 26.46 -3.67
C LYS A 14 22.01 25.36 -4.67
N VAL A 15 23.02 24.87 -5.39
CA VAL A 15 22.88 23.64 -6.17
C VAL A 15 22.82 22.51 -5.15
N ILE A 16 21.63 22.01 -4.89
CA ILE A 16 21.45 20.81 -4.08
C ILE A 16 21.84 19.63 -4.97
N PHE A 17 23.02 19.10 -4.76
CA PHE A 17 23.45 17.87 -5.42
C PHE A 17 22.64 16.70 -4.84
N ARG A 18 21.63 16.22 -5.58
CA ARG A 18 20.91 14.99 -5.22
C ARG A 18 21.65 13.83 -5.87
N PRO A 19 22.14 12.84 -5.10
CA PRO A 19 22.71 11.63 -5.70
C PRO A 19 21.62 10.95 -6.57
N PRO A 20 22.01 10.28 -7.67
CA PRO A 20 21.08 9.72 -8.66
C PRO A 20 20.07 8.71 -8.07
N TYR A 21 20.32 8.21 -6.86
CA TYR A 21 19.49 7.24 -6.13
C TYR A 21 18.79 7.83 -4.89
N SER A 22 18.71 9.17 -4.76
CA SER A 22 17.99 9.77 -3.63
C SER A 22 16.49 9.71 -3.85
N TYR A 23 15.77 9.25 -2.82
CA TYR A 23 14.31 9.33 -2.72
C TYR A 23 13.92 10.48 -1.81
N ASP A 24 12.82 11.16 -2.11
CA ASP A 24 12.25 12.17 -1.21
C ASP A 24 11.59 11.48 -0.01
N TYR A 25 10.96 10.32 -0.26
CA TYR A 25 10.31 9.50 0.76
C TYR A 25 10.56 8.02 0.53
N THR A 26 10.52 7.26 1.61
CA THR A 26 10.47 5.79 1.59
C THR A 26 9.37 5.34 2.52
N PHE A 27 8.39 4.62 1.98
CA PHE A 27 7.24 4.13 2.73
C PHE A 27 7.20 2.60 2.76
N LYS A 28 7.00 2.06 3.95
CA LYS A 28 6.74 0.64 4.19
C LYS A 28 5.22 0.41 4.17
N ILE A 29 4.75 -0.37 3.21
CA ILE A 29 3.33 -0.72 3.01
C ILE A 29 3.15 -2.21 3.29
N MET A 30 2.23 -2.55 4.20
CA MET A 30 1.89 -3.92 4.54
C MET A 30 0.74 -4.42 3.67
N LEU A 31 0.84 -5.63 3.12
CA LEU A 31 -0.29 -6.36 2.52
C LEU A 31 -0.70 -7.46 3.49
N LEU A 32 -1.92 -7.39 3.98
CA LEU A 32 -2.47 -8.26 5.01
C LEU A 32 -3.82 -8.85 4.57
N GLY A 33 -4.22 -9.96 5.15
CA GLY A 33 -5.48 -10.65 4.87
C GLY A 33 -5.32 -12.16 4.84
N GLU A 34 -6.44 -12.86 4.71
CA GLU A 34 -6.53 -14.33 4.65
C GLU A 34 -5.68 -14.93 3.53
N PRO A 35 -5.34 -16.23 3.59
CA PRO A 35 -4.81 -16.96 2.43
C PRO A 35 -5.76 -16.86 1.23
N GLY A 36 -5.21 -16.74 0.01
CA GLY A 36 -6.00 -16.77 -1.22
C GLY A 36 -6.70 -15.46 -1.61
N VAL A 37 -6.55 -14.36 -0.81
CA VAL A 37 -7.10 -13.05 -1.17
C VAL A 37 -6.22 -12.25 -2.15
N GLU A 38 -5.24 -12.88 -2.77
CA GLU A 38 -4.38 -12.34 -3.83
C GLU A 38 -3.38 -11.24 -3.41
N LYS A 39 -2.87 -11.26 -2.17
CA LYS A 39 -1.84 -10.31 -1.71
C LYS A 39 -0.58 -10.32 -2.59
N THR A 40 -0.04 -11.51 -2.82
CA THR A 40 1.15 -11.71 -3.68
C THR A 40 0.88 -11.30 -5.12
N ALA A 41 -0.29 -11.67 -5.67
CA ALA A 41 -0.68 -11.26 -7.02
C ALA A 41 -0.80 -9.73 -7.14
N LEU A 42 -1.30 -9.05 -6.11
CA LEU A 42 -1.36 -7.60 -6.05
C LEU A 42 0.04 -6.97 -6.08
N ALA A 43 0.97 -7.46 -5.24
CA ALA A 43 2.34 -6.98 -5.20
C ALA A 43 3.06 -7.19 -6.54
N GLN A 44 2.92 -8.38 -7.13
CA GLN A 44 3.52 -8.71 -8.44
C GLN A 44 2.92 -7.89 -9.57
N LYS A 45 1.58 -7.74 -9.60
CA LYS A 45 0.93 -6.92 -10.63
C LYS A 45 1.35 -5.47 -10.55
N PHE A 46 1.41 -4.90 -9.36
CA PHE A 46 1.85 -3.52 -9.18
C PHE A 46 3.33 -3.33 -9.50
N CYS A 47 4.23 -4.17 -8.97
CA CYS A 47 5.67 -3.96 -9.08
C CYS A 47 6.27 -4.42 -10.41
N LEU A 48 5.76 -5.51 -10.97
CA LEU A 48 6.37 -6.23 -12.10
C LEU A 48 5.46 -6.25 -13.34
N ASP A 49 4.23 -5.79 -13.22
CA ASP A 49 3.16 -5.92 -14.24
C ASP A 49 2.88 -7.38 -14.66
N ILE A 50 3.10 -8.32 -13.74
CA ILE A 50 2.89 -9.75 -13.97
C ILE A 50 1.64 -10.18 -13.20
N PHE A 51 0.79 -10.98 -13.85
CA PHE A 51 -0.22 -11.78 -13.19
C PHE A 51 0.22 -13.24 -13.23
N SER A 52 0.55 -13.77 -12.04
CA SER A 52 0.74 -15.20 -11.86
C SER A 52 -0.31 -15.66 -10.84
N PRO A 53 -1.23 -16.54 -11.22
CA PRO A 53 -2.09 -17.21 -10.24
C PRO A 53 -1.16 -18.05 -9.37
N SER A 54 -0.72 -17.46 -8.25
CA SER A 54 0.28 -18.12 -7.40
C SER A 54 -0.38 -19.26 -6.66
N GLU A 55 -0.05 -20.47 -7.06
CA GLU A 55 -0.37 -21.69 -6.34
C GLU A 55 0.48 -21.84 -5.07
N LYS A 56 1.57 -21.07 -4.95
CA LYS A 56 2.47 -21.13 -3.79
C LYS A 56 2.23 -19.92 -2.90
N LEU A 57 1.62 -20.16 -1.75
CA LEU A 57 1.57 -19.17 -0.68
C LEU A 57 3.00 -18.87 -0.21
N PRO A 58 3.38 -17.59 -0.04
CA PRO A 58 4.68 -17.26 0.52
C PRO A 58 4.79 -17.86 1.92
N VAL A 59 5.91 -18.55 2.17
CA VAL A 59 6.23 -19.04 3.52
C VAL A 59 6.88 -17.87 4.26
N GLY A 60 6.09 -17.17 5.08
CA GLY A 60 6.57 -16.04 5.85
C GLY A 60 6.28 -14.69 5.19
N VAL A 61 7.27 -13.98 4.70
CA VAL A 61 7.15 -12.63 4.12
C VAL A 61 7.96 -12.49 2.85
N ASP A 62 7.36 -11.87 1.83
CA ASP A 62 8.04 -11.47 0.60
C ASP A 62 8.14 -9.93 0.51
N PHE A 63 9.16 -9.46 -0.24
CA PHE A 63 9.46 -8.04 -0.35
C PHE A 63 9.48 -7.61 -1.82
N TYR A 64 8.72 -6.57 -2.11
CA TYR A 64 8.70 -5.90 -3.41
C TYR A 64 9.06 -4.43 -3.24
N VAL A 65 9.66 -3.85 -4.27
CA VAL A 65 10.01 -2.42 -4.27
C VAL A 65 9.59 -1.81 -5.59
N LYS A 66 8.87 -0.69 -5.51
CA LYS A 66 8.56 0.14 -6.67
C LYS A 66 8.86 1.60 -6.34
N THR A 67 9.44 2.31 -7.31
CA THR A 67 9.60 3.75 -7.24
C THR A 67 8.47 4.39 -8.03
N VAL A 68 7.79 5.35 -7.41
CA VAL A 68 6.76 6.16 -8.06
C VAL A 68 7.15 7.63 -8.00
N GLU A 69 6.69 8.41 -8.98
CA GLU A 69 6.81 9.86 -8.98
C GLU A 69 5.42 10.46 -8.81
N LEU A 70 5.21 11.19 -7.71
CA LEU A 70 3.94 11.78 -7.36
C LEU A 70 4.14 13.18 -6.79
N GLN A 71 3.40 14.16 -7.30
CA GLN A 71 3.51 15.57 -6.89
C GLN A 71 4.96 16.10 -6.95
N GLY A 72 5.73 15.68 -7.96
CA GLY A 72 7.14 16.06 -8.15
C GLY A 72 8.10 15.46 -7.10
N LYS A 73 7.64 14.47 -6.33
CA LYS A 73 8.44 13.72 -5.36
C LYS A 73 8.76 12.33 -5.88
N LYS A 74 9.99 11.88 -5.65
CA LYS A 74 10.43 10.52 -5.94
C LYS A 74 10.28 9.65 -4.68
N ILE A 75 9.37 8.69 -4.73
CA ILE A 75 8.94 7.92 -3.56
C ILE A 75 9.28 6.45 -3.78
N LYS A 76 9.98 5.86 -2.80
CA LYS A 76 10.25 4.43 -2.77
C LYS A 76 9.17 3.73 -1.93
N LEU A 77 8.38 2.87 -2.55
CA LEU A 77 7.42 2.02 -1.89
C LEU A 77 8.06 0.65 -1.62
N GLN A 78 8.15 0.27 -0.35
CA GLN A 78 8.58 -1.04 0.12
C GLN A 78 7.33 -1.83 0.50
N ILE A 79 6.96 -2.81 -0.31
CA ILE A 79 5.75 -3.60 -0.15
C ILE A 79 6.13 -4.90 0.55
N TRP A 80 5.51 -5.13 1.69
CA TRP A 80 5.69 -6.30 2.53
C TRP A 80 4.49 -7.21 2.36
N ASP A 81 4.64 -8.27 1.58
CA ASP A 81 3.62 -9.29 1.37
C ASP A 81 3.70 -10.34 2.47
N ILE A 82 2.76 -10.29 3.41
CA ILE A 82 2.72 -11.22 4.53
C ILE A 82 1.90 -12.44 4.15
N GLY A 83 2.53 -13.62 4.23
CA GLY A 83 1.84 -14.89 4.05
C GLY A 83 0.66 -15.02 5.03
N GLY A 84 -0.53 -15.35 4.51
CA GLY A 84 -1.75 -15.47 5.34
C GLY A 84 -1.83 -16.79 6.13
N ASP A 85 -0.79 -17.62 6.14
CA ASP A 85 -0.76 -18.92 6.82
C ASP A 85 -0.84 -18.71 8.35
N GLU A 86 -1.82 -19.37 8.98
CA GLU A 86 -2.05 -19.30 10.43
C GLU A 86 -0.82 -19.64 11.26
N ARG A 87 0.01 -20.56 10.77
CA ARG A 87 1.24 -20.98 11.46
C ARG A 87 2.23 -19.83 11.69
N PHE A 88 2.17 -18.77 10.85
CA PHE A 88 3.06 -17.62 10.91
C PHE A 88 2.36 -16.35 11.38
N ARG A 89 1.06 -16.42 11.75
CA ARG A 89 0.26 -15.27 12.18
C ARG A 89 0.89 -14.54 13.38
N PHE A 90 1.52 -15.26 14.29
CA PHE A 90 2.20 -14.66 15.46
C PHE A 90 3.35 -13.71 15.09
N LEU A 91 3.86 -13.76 13.87
CA LEU A 91 4.89 -12.86 13.36
C LEU A 91 4.31 -11.53 12.80
N THR A 92 3.02 -11.50 12.49
CA THR A 92 2.38 -10.31 11.92
C THR A 92 2.62 -9.03 12.74
N PRO A 93 2.47 -9.02 14.09
CA PRO A 93 2.76 -7.82 14.88
C PRO A 93 4.22 -7.39 14.82
N ILE A 94 5.16 -8.33 14.61
CA ILE A 94 6.58 -8.03 14.48
C ILE A 94 6.85 -7.37 13.11
N TYR A 95 6.28 -7.91 12.04
CA TYR A 95 6.43 -7.35 10.70
C TYR A 95 5.76 -5.99 10.54
N CYS A 96 4.68 -5.70 11.28
CA CYS A 96 4.00 -4.42 11.26
C CYS A 96 4.80 -3.28 11.92
N ASN A 97 5.89 -3.56 12.64
CA ASN A 97 6.73 -2.51 13.20
C ASN A 97 7.31 -1.61 12.10
N GLY A 98 7.16 -0.29 12.29
CA GLY A 98 7.65 0.70 11.33
C GLY A 98 6.84 0.78 10.04
N ALA A 99 5.66 0.16 9.95
CA ALA A 99 4.76 0.34 8.81
C ALA A 99 4.28 1.79 8.73
N ASN A 100 4.30 2.34 7.52
CA ASN A 100 3.74 3.67 7.24
C ASN A 100 2.26 3.58 6.89
N ALA A 101 1.85 2.52 6.19
CA ALA A 101 0.48 2.25 5.79
C ALA A 101 0.24 0.75 5.60
N ALA A 102 -1.03 0.37 5.42
CA ALA A 102 -1.40 -0.99 5.10
C ALA A 102 -2.54 -1.06 4.08
N MET A 103 -2.58 -2.16 3.35
CA MET A 103 -3.74 -2.63 2.61
C MET A 103 -4.20 -3.94 3.23
N ILE A 104 -5.46 -4.00 3.67
CA ILE A 104 -6.09 -5.23 4.13
C ILE A 104 -6.97 -5.75 3.02
N LEU A 105 -6.65 -6.94 2.52
CA LEU A 105 -7.34 -7.57 1.40
C LEU A 105 -8.38 -8.57 1.89
N PHE A 106 -9.50 -8.62 1.17
CA PHE A 106 -10.48 -9.71 1.25
C PHE A 106 -10.92 -10.10 -0.16
N ASP A 107 -11.49 -11.29 -0.31
CA ASP A 107 -12.02 -11.83 -1.55
C ASP A 107 -13.52 -11.54 -1.64
N ILE A 108 -13.97 -10.83 -2.67
CA ILE A 108 -15.41 -10.52 -2.84
C ILE A 108 -16.27 -11.76 -3.12
N THR A 109 -15.64 -12.87 -3.47
CA THR A 109 -16.30 -14.17 -3.72
C THR A 109 -16.28 -15.10 -2.50
N ASN A 110 -15.74 -14.62 -1.35
CA ASN A 110 -15.66 -15.38 -0.12
C ASN A 110 -15.85 -14.47 1.11
N SER A 111 -17.05 -14.50 1.67
CA SER A 111 -17.41 -13.67 2.82
C SER A 111 -16.61 -13.98 4.10
N GLN A 112 -16.09 -15.21 4.24
CA GLN A 112 -15.27 -15.60 5.38
C GLN A 112 -13.92 -14.85 5.41
N SER A 113 -13.43 -14.40 4.26
CA SER A 113 -12.19 -13.63 4.17
C SER A 113 -12.24 -12.26 4.91
N LEU A 114 -13.42 -11.84 5.35
CA LEU A 114 -13.61 -10.65 6.19
C LEU A 114 -13.27 -10.87 7.67
N ASN A 115 -13.17 -12.11 8.14
CA ASN A 115 -13.10 -12.43 9.57
C ASN A 115 -11.87 -11.82 10.28
N GLN A 116 -10.76 -11.67 9.58
CA GLN A 116 -9.52 -11.15 10.16
C GLN A 116 -9.41 -9.62 10.18
N ILE A 117 -10.31 -8.89 9.51
CA ILE A 117 -10.17 -7.42 9.35
C ILE A 117 -10.04 -6.71 10.70
N SER A 118 -10.85 -7.09 11.69
CA SER A 118 -10.82 -6.51 13.03
C SER A 118 -9.46 -6.70 13.70
N GLU A 119 -8.98 -7.94 13.72
CA GLU A 119 -7.69 -8.30 14.33
C GLU A 119 -6.53 -7.58 13.66
N LEU A 120 -6.46 -7.62 12.33
CA LEU A 120 -5.40 -6.98 11.57
C LEU A 120 -5.39 -5.46 11.74
N THR A 121 -6.56 -4.84 11.80
CA THR A 121 -6.70 -3.41 12.08
C THR A 121 -6.17 -3.05 13.47
N ASN A 122 -6.49 -3.86 14.48
CA ASN A 122 -6.01 -3.66 15.85
C ASN A 122 -4.49 -3.80 15.93
N ILE A 123 -3.91 -4.84 15.34
CA ILE A 123 -2.45 -5.05 15.28
C ILE A 123 -1.74 -3.83 14.68
N LEU A 124 -2.26 -3.29 13.58
CA LEU A 124 -1.67 -2.12 12.94
C LEU A 124 -1.76 -0.88 13.84
N ARG A 125 -2.90 -0.64 14.47
CA ARG A 125 -3.14 0.53 15.32
C ARG A 125 -2.40 0.50 16.65
N GLU A 126 -2.11 -0.68 17.18
CA GLU A 126 -1.20 -0.83 18.31
C GLU A 126 0.22 -0.34 17.97
N LYS A 127 0.64 -0.38 16.71
CA LYS A 127 1.95 0.11 16.28
C LYS A 127 1.93 1.61 15.93
N LYS A 128 0.87 2.09 15.33
CA LYS A 128 0.64 3.49 15.00
C LYS A 128 -0.88 3.73 14.96
N SER A 129 -1.42 4.49 15.90
CA SER A 129 -2.87 4.68 16.12
C SER A 129 -3.59 5.27 14.91
N ASP A 130 -2.92 6.11 14.14
CA ASP A 130 -3.42 6.84 12.97
C ASP A 130 -2.90 6.28 11.64
N ILE A 131 -2.38 5.05 11.64
CA ILE A 131 -1.86 4.42 10.42
C ILE A 131 -2.93 4.38 9.33
N PRO A 132 -2.64 4.91 8.11
CA PRO A 132 -3.56 4.78 6.99
C PRO A 132 -3.74 3.31 6.59
N ILE A 133 -5.00 2.91 6.45
CA ILE A 133 -5.37 1.56 6.04
C ILE A 133 -6.40 1.66 4.92
N ILE A 134 -6.11 1.06 3.77
CA ILE A 134 -7.10 0.87 2.70
C ILE A 134 -7.63 -0.56 2.77
N LEU A 135 -8.95 -0.71 2.75
CA LEU A 135 -9.60 -2.00 2.56
C LEU A 135 -9.70 -2.31 1.07
N ILE A 136 -9.28 -3.50 0.67
CA ILE A 136 -9.24 -3.91 -0.73
C ILE A 136 -10.09 -5.16 -0.94
N GLY A 137 -11.13 -5.06 -1.78
CA GLY A 137 -11.85 -6.23 -2.29
C GLY A 137 -11.18 -6.73 -3.56
N SER A 138 -10.63 -7.95 -3.53
CA SER A 138 -9.98 -8.57 -4.68
C SER A 138 -10.94 -9.39 -5.53
N LYS A 139 -10.50 -9.79 -6.72
CA LYS A 139 -11.21 -10.64 -7.69
C LYS A 139 -12.49 -9.99 -8.26
N MET A 140 -12.49 -8.67 -8.43
CA MET A 140 -13.67 -7.96 -8.93
C MET A 140 -14.13 -8.38 -10.32
N GLU A 141 -13.29 -9.06 -11.08
CA GLU A 141 -13.63 -9.62 -12.38
C GLU A 141 -14.55 -10.85 -12.30
N ILE A 142 -14.60 -11.53 -11.14
CA ILE A 142 -15.39 -12.75 -10.95
C ILE A 142 -16.80 -12.37 -10.44
N LYS A 143 -17.59 -11.73 -11.29
CA LYS A 143 -18.90 -11.17 -10.92
C LYS A 143 -19.94 -12.24 -10.60
N GLU A 144 -19.88 -13.36 -11.27
CA GLU A 144 -20.85 -14.46 -11.14
C GLU A 144 -20.83 -15.14 -9.78
N PHE A 145 -19.68 -15.08 -9.09
CA PHE A 145 -19.50 -15.70 -7.77
C PHE A 145 -19.39 -14.66 -6.64
N ARG A 146 -19.77 -13.41 -6.92
CA ARG A 146 -19.74 -12.34 -5.90
C ARG A 146 -20.67 -12.65 -4.74
N GLU A 147 -20.12 -12.80 -3.54
CA GLU A 147 -20.88 -12.92 -2.28
C GLU A 147 -21.03 -11.56 -1.58
N LEU A 148 -20.05 -10.68 -1.75
CA LEU A 148 -19.97 -9.40 -1.03
C LEU A 148 -20.23 -8.22 -1.97
N GLN A 149 -21.36 -7.55 -1.76
CA GLN A 149 -21.67 -6.33 -2.48
C GLN A 149 -20.73 -5.19 -2.06
N ARG A 150 -20.50 -4.24 -2.97
CA ARG A 150 -19.61 -3.09 -2.77
C ARG A 150 -19.96 -2.29 -1.52
N GLU A 151 -21.25 -2.11 -1.25
CA GLU A 151 -21.79 -1.40 -0.10
C GLU A 151 -21.30 -2.01 1.21
N ARG A 152 -21.18 -3.33 1.26
CA ARG A 152 -20.66 -4.04 2.44
C ARG A 152 -19.21 -3.71 2.72
N GLY A 153 -18.37 -3.62 1.70
CA GLY A 153 -16.98 -3.16 1.84
C GLY A 153 -16.89 -1.74 2.39
N ILE A 154 -17.74 -0.84 1.88
CA ILE A 154 -17.83 0.56 2.36
C ILE A 154 -18.26 0.61 3.82
N GLU A 155 -19.28 -0.17 4.22
CA GLU A 155 -19.73 -0.25 5.61
C GLU A 155 -18.62 -0.72 6.56
N ILE A 156 -17.87 -1.74 6.15
CA ILE A 156 -16.75 -2.28 6.93
C ILE A 156 -15.64 -1.23 7.05
N ALA A 157 -15.28 -0.56 5.96
CA ALA A 157 -14.29 0.50 6.01
C ALA A 157 -14.70 1.62 6.97
N LYS A 158 -15.96 2.04 6.95
CA LYS A 158 -16.51 3.02 7.91
C LYS A 158 -16.51 2.48 9.34
N LYS A 159 -16.97 1.25 9.55
CA LYS A 159 -17.04 0.61 10.89
C LYS A 159 -15.69 0.59 11.60
N TYR A 160 -14.64 0.30 10.86
CA TYR A 160 -13.26 0.24 11.39
C TYR A 160 -12.48 1.53 11.19
N ASN A 161 -13.14 2.63 10.75
CA ASN A 161 -12.51 3.93 10.47
C ASN A 161 -11.26 3.80 9.58
N LEU A 162 -11.36 3.00 8.51
CA LEU A 162 -10.30 2.83 7.54
C LEU A 162 -10.27 4.03 6.59
N SER A 163 -9.11 4.33 6.00
CA SER A 163 -8.90 5.53 5.20
C SER A 163 -9.69 5.51 3.88
N SER A 164 -9.87 4.32 3.28
CA SER A 164 -10.56 4.17 1.99
C SER A 164 -10.96 2.71 1.77
N TYR A 165 -11.82 2.51 0.74
CA TYR A 165 -12.17 1.20 0.21
C TYR A 165 -12.06 1.20 -1.32
N SER A 166 -11.44 0.17 -1.88
CA SER A 166 -11.35 -0.05 -3.32
C SER A 166 -11.57 -1.52 -3.68
N GLU A 167 -12.08 -1.77 -4.89
CA GLU A 167 -12.12 -3.12 -5.47
C GLU A 167 -11.14 -3.20 -6.62
N ILE A 168 -10.42 -4.30 -6.69
CA ILE A 168 -9.36 -4.52 -7.67
C ILE A 168 -9.52 -5.85 -8.41
N SER A 169 -8.93 -5.91 -9.58
CA SER A 169 -8.61 -7.17 -10.27
C SER A 169 -7.12 -7.26 -10.51
N THR A 170 -6.46 -8.19 -9.85
CA THR A 170 -5.04 -8.49 -10.09
C THR A 170 -4.84 -9.11 -11.47
N LYS A 171 -5.85 -9.85 -11.96
CA LYS A 171 -5.85 -10.49 -13.29
C LYS A 171 -5.85 -9.47 -14.43
N THR A 172 -6.73 -8.47 -14.36
CA THR A 172 -6.86 -7.45 -15.40
C THR A 172 -5.99 -6.21 -15.15
N GLY A 173 -5.53 -6.01 -13.93
CA GLY A 173 -4.83 -4.81 -13.48
C GLY A 173 -5.77 -3.67 -13.07
N GLN A 174 -7.09 -3.86 -13.18
CA GLN A 174 -8.06 -2.80 -12.87
C GLN A 174 -7.90 -2.33 -11.42
N ASN A 175 -7.78 -1.01 -11.23
CA ASN A 175 -7.62 -0.31 -9.96
C ASN A 175 -6.38 -0.68 -9.13
N VAL A 176 -5.48 -1.54 -9.63
CA VAL A 176 -4.26 -1.95 -8.90
C VAL A 176 -3.37 -0.74 -8.66
N GLU A 177 -2.97 -0.05 -9.71
CA GLU A 177 -2.08 1.12 -9.60
C GLU A 177 -2.74 2.25 -8.82
N ASN A 178 -4.01 2.56 -9.10
CA ASN A 178 -4.75 3.61 -8.42
C ASN A 178 -4.78 3.39 -6.90
N SER A 179 -4.98 2.16 -6.43
CA SER A 179 -5.02 1.87 -4.99
C SER A 179 -3.70 2.18 -4.28
N PHE A 180 -2.55 1.95 -4.92
CA PHE A 180 -1.25 2.33 -4.36
C PHE A 180 -0.99 3.83 -4.45
N ILE A 181 -1.43 4.49 -5.52
CA ILE A 181 -1.31 5.94 -5.67
C ILE A 181 -2.15 6.65 -4.61
N ASP A 182 -3.43 6.27 -4.45
CA ASP A 182 -4.33 6.81 -3.41
C ASP A 182 -3.70 6.69 -2.01
N LEU A 183 -3.15 5.51 -1.68
CA LEU A 183 -2.47 5.30 -0.40
C LEU A 183 -1.23 6.19 -0.24
N THR A 184 -0.49 6.39 -1.33
CA THR A 184 0.70 7.25 -1.34
C THR A 184 0.32 8.72 -1.18
N GLU A 185 -0.79 9.18 -1.78
CA GLU A 185 -1.32 10.53 -1.59
C GLU A 185 -1.73 10.78 -0.13
N ILE A 186 -2.41 9.82 0.49
CA ILE A 186 -2.74 9.89 1.91
C ILE A 186 -1.48 10.04 2.77
N LEU A 187 -0.42 9.28 2.47
CA LEU A 187 0.85 9.36 3.18
C LEU A 187 1.58 10.70 3.00
N LEU A 188 1.47 11.31 1.81
CA LEU A 188 2.08 12.62 1.54
C LEU A 188 1.32 13.77 2.18
N SER A 189 0.05 13.56 2.57
CA SER A 189 -0.81 14.58 3.19
C SER A 189 -0.67 14.62 4.72
N GLN A 190 0.03 13.66 5.32
CA GLN A 190 0.34 13.61 6.77
C GLN A 190 1.60 14.43 7.11
#